data_32cf4a2a6067dc8e5afd02251a9796ce
#
_entry.id   32cf4a2a6067dc8e5afd02251a9796ce
#
_cell.length_a   1.000
_cell.length_b   1.000
_cell.length_c   1.000
_cell.angle_alpha   90.00
_cell.angle_beta   90.00
_cell.angle_gamma   90.00
#
_symmetry.space_group_name_H-M   'P 1'
#
loop_
_entity.id
_entity.type
_entity.pdbx_description
1 polymer ?
#
loop_
_entity_poly.entity_id
_entity_poly.type
_entity_poly.pdbx_seq_one_letter_code
_entity_poly.pdbx_strand_id
1 'polypeptide(L)'
;EGDLPGRRDGPGRGRRDDPDAVDDDRVRDALDRLSGRHDFHNLTSDDAGTVRDLTATATRTGDVLVIEVAADGFPRALVRRLVAAVQGVGRGHTEPSRIDRLLDSEPVPGEHGVGPAPPEPLVLWDVEYEGVSFAVDREAAESARVAFGDRYRTARHAAAATGAIRDRIATGVEDGSAEPTTTNGSAEPADTKEPADRVGDG
;
A
#
# COMPACT_ATOMS: atom_id res chain seq x y z
N GLU A 1 38.34 11.30 -13.41
CA GLU A 1 37.81 10.57 -14.59
C GLU A 1 37.72 9.10 -14.21
N GLY A 2 36.58 8.67 -13.73
CA GLY A 2 36.25 7.28 -13.39
C GLY A 2 34.79 7.04 -13.73
N ASP A 3 34.58 6.54 -14.94
CA ASP A 3 33.33 6.14 -15.53
C ASP A 3 32.72 4.99 -14.73
N LEU A 4 31.54 5.21 -14.13
CA LEU A 4 30.77 4.17 -13.45
C LEU A 4 29.98 3.39 -14.50
N PRO A 5 30.08 2.06 -14.57
CA PRO A 5 29.37 1.26 -15.55
C PRO A 5 27.85 1.39 -15.35
N GLY A 6 27.18 1.85 -16.39
CA GLY A 6 25.73 1.97 -16.47
C GLY A 6 25.03 0.64 -16.20
N ARG A 7 24.21 0.60 -15.16
CA ARG A 7 23.29 -0.49 -14.86
C ARG A 7 22.22 -0.52 -15.96
N ARG A 8 22.31 -1.49 -16.85
CA ARG A 8 21.26 -1.77 -17.84
C ARG A 8 20.09 -2.40 -17.10
N ASP A 9 19.06 -1.62 -16.84
CA ASP A 9 17.77 -2.17 -16.42
C ASP A 9 17.18 -2.93 -17.61
N GLY A 10 17.26 -4.24 -17.54
CA GLY A 10 16.55 -5.14 -18.43
C GLY A 10 15.05 -5.10 -18.11
N PRO A 11 14.16 -5.39 -19.08
CA PRO A 11 12.71 -5.39 -18.84
C PRO A 11 12.38 -6.41 -17.74
N GLY A 12 11.84 -5.93 -16.61
CA GLY A 12 11.50 -6.72 -15.44
C GLY A 12 10.51 -7.84 -15.76
N ARG A 13 11.02 -9.05 -15.89
CA ARG A 13 10.22 -10.28 -15.87
C ARG A 13 9.99 -10.65 -14.41
N GLY A 14 8.98 -10.16 -13.77
CA GLY A 14 8.70 -10.52 -12.37
C GLY A 14 7.49 -9.86 -11.76
N ARG A 15 6.82 -8.96 -12.49
CA ARG A 15 5.74 -8.13 -11.93
C ARG A 15 4.33 -8.62 -12.25
N ARG A 16 4.16 -9.65 -13.09
CA ARG A 16 2.84 -10.13 -13.53
C ARG A 16 2.17 -11.10 -12.57
N ASP A 17 2.92 -11.68 -11.64
CA ASP A 17 2.42 -12.69 -10.70
C ASP A 17 2.28 -12.16 -9.26
N ASP A 18 2.56 -10.86 -9.03
CA ASP A 18 2.31 -10.23 -7.74
C ASP A 18 0.85 -9.73 -7.70
N PRO A 19 -0.02 -10.31 -6.85
CA PRO A 19 -1.42 -9.92 -6.74
C PRO A 19 -1.61 -8.47 -6.28
N ASP A 20 -0.56 -7.86 -5.72
CA ASP A 20 -0.54 -6.45 -5.31
C ASP A 20 0.10 -5.53 -6.36
N ALA A 21 0.56 -6.07 -7.50
CA ALA A 21 1.14 -5.27 -8.56
C ALA A 21 0.12 -4.26 -9.12
N VAL A 22 0.55 -3.03 -9.24
CA VAL A 22 -0.25 -1.94 -9.81
C VAL A 22 0.22 -1.67 -11.23
N ASP A 23 -0.71 -1.70 -12.18
CA ASP A 23 -0.49 -1.35 -13.58
C ASP A 23 -0.53 0.17 -13.76
N ASP A 24 0.60 0.74 -14.14
CA ASP A 24 0.78 2.19 -14.28
C ASP A 24 -0.08 2.79 -15.40
N ASP A 25 -0.36 2.02 -16.46
CA ASP A 25 -1.19 2.51 -17.56
C ASP A 25 -2.66 2.56 -17.17
N ARG A 26 -3.13 1.56 -16.41
CA ARG A 26 -4.49 1.58 -15.83
C ARG A 26 -4.65 2.73 -14.82
N VAL A 27 -3.62 3.02 -14.04
CA VAL A 27 -3.62 4.16 -13.11
C VAL A 27 -3.71 5.47 -13.87
N ARG A 28 -2.92 5.66 -14.95
CA ARG A 28 -2.97 6.89 -15.76
C ARG A 28 -4.34 7.07 -16.40
N ASP A 29 -4.92 6.02 -17.00
CA ASP A 29 -6.28 6.10 -17.58
C ASP A 29 -7.31 6.51 -16.51
N ALA A 30 -7.22 5.97 -15.30
CA ALA A 30 -8.12 6.36 -14.21
C ALA A 30 -7.94 7.82 -13.77
N LEU A 31 -6.70 8.32 -13.70
CA LEU A 31 -6.39 9.71 -13.33
C LEU A 31 -6.80 10.69 -14.44
N ASP A 32 -6.62 10.33 -15.70
CA ASP A 32 -7.06 11.14 -16.84
C ASP A 32 -8.58 11.34 -16.82
N ARG A 33 -9.36 10.29 -16.47
CA ARG A 33 -10.83 10.37 -16.32
C ARG A 33 -11.26 11.25 -15.14
N LEU A 34 -10.48 11.29 -14.07
CA LEU A 34 -10.73 12.11 -12.87
C LEU A 34 -10.33 13.56 -13.06
N SER A 35 -9.42 13.84 -13.99
CA SER A 35 -8.93 15.20 -14.27
C SER A 35 -9.96 16.03 -15.01
N GLY A 36 -9.96 17.34 -14.74
CA GLY A 36 -10.92 18.30 -15.27
C GLY A 36 -12.02 18.65 -14.27
N ARG A 37 -13.07 19.31 -14.79
CA ARG A 37 -14.17 19.79 -13.97
C ARG A 37 -15.27 18.75 -13.84
N HIS A 38 -15.43 18.20 -12.64
CA HIS A 38 -16.44 17.18 -12.31
C HIS A 38 -17.16 17.48 -11.00
N ASP A 39 -18.32 16.87 -10.83
CA ASP A 39 -19.00 16.77 -9.54
C ASP A 39 -18.54 15.50 -8.82
N PHE A 40 -17.83 15.66 -7.72
CA PHE A 40 -17.27 14.58 -6.93
C PHE A 40 -18.17 14.15 -5.76
N HIS A 41 -19.48 14.42 -5.82
CA HIS A 41 -20.41 14.10 -4.72
C HIS A 41 -20.36 12.61 -4.30
N ASN A 42 -20.11 11.68 -5.21
CA ASN A 42 -19.95 10.24 -4.89
C ASN A 42 -18.61 9.90 -4.20
N LEU A 43 -17.67 10.86 -4.18
CA LEU A 43 -16.32 10.70 -3.61
C LEU A 43 -16.10 11.57 -2.35
N THR A 44 -17.15 12.15 -1.80
CA THR A 44 -17.11 12.93 -0.57
C THR A 44 -18.30 12.61 0.33
N SER A 45 -18.25 13.09 1.56
CA SER A 45 -19.40 13.11 2.48
C SER A 45 -19.97 14.53 2.65
N ASP A 46 -19.49 15.50 1.89
CA ASP A 46 -20.01 16.85 1.92
C ASP A 46 -21.25 16.97 1.04
N ASP A 47 -22.27 17.65 1.54
CA ASP A 47 -23.55 17.81 0.85
C ASP A 47 -23.55 18.96 -0.18
N ALA A 48 -22.50 19.78 -0.19
CA ALA A 48 -22.36 20.94 -1.07
C ALA A 48 -20.89 21.25 -1.38
N GLY A 49 -20.67 22.01 -2.47
CA GLY A 49 -19.32 22.38 -2.88
C GLY A 49 -18.52 21.17 -3.38
N THR A 50 -19.18 20.23 -4.06
CA THR A 50 -18.59 18.98 -4.54
C THR A 50 -18.00 19.09 -5.94
N VAL A 51 -18.34 20.15 -6.68
CA VAL A 51 -17.78 20.41 -8.01
C VAL A 51 -16.38 20.99 -7.88
N ARG A 52 -15.41 20.34 -8.50
CA ARG A 52 -14.01 20.79 -8.57
C ARG A 52 -13.47 20.65 -9.97
N ASP A 53 -12.51 21.50 -10.29
CA ASP A 53 -11.62 21.34 -11.43
C ASP A 53 -10.27 20.89 -10.89
N LEU A 54 -9.91 19.67 -11.15
CA LEU A 54 -8.67 19.10 -10.61
C LEU A 54 -7.75 18.55 -11.71
N THR A 55 -6.48 18.54 -11.43
CA THR A 55 -5.49 17.79 -12.19
C THR A 55 -4.93 16.67 -11.33
N ALA A 56 -4.75 15.50 -11.92
CA ALA A 56 -4.20 14.36 -11.21
C ALA A 56 -3.16 13.65 -12.09
N THR A 57 -1.99 13.39 -11.52
CA THR A 57 -0.89 12.71 -12.21
C THR A 57 -0.29 11.62 -11.33
N ALA A 58 0.43 10.69 -11.95
CA ALA A 58 1.15 9.64 -11.23
C ALA A 58 2.58 9.49 -11.76
N THR A 59 3.53 9.37 -10.84
CA THR A 59 4.94 9.14 -11.13
C THR A 59 5.45 7.95 -10.32
N ARG A 60 6.10 6.99 -10.97
CA ARG A 60 6.72 5.86 -10.28
C ARG A 60 8.14 6.18 -9.83
N THR A 61 8.39 5.98 -8.55
CA THR A 61 9.72 6.13 -7.94
C THR A 61 10.08 4.82 -7.23
N GLY A 62 10.86 3.98 -7.88
CA GLY A 62 11.14 2.63 -7.39
C GLY A 62 9.86 1.79 -7.30
N ASP A 63 9.58 1.27 -6.10
CA ASP A 63 8.37 0.48 -5.82
C ASP A 63 7.16 1.32 -5.40
N VAL A 64 7.35 2.63 -5.25
CA VAL A 64 6.28 3.56 -4.84
C VAL A 64 5.72 4.28 -6.06
N LEU A 65 4.39 4.35 -6.16
CA LEU A 65 3.68 5.20 -7.10
C LEU A 65 3.20 6.45 -6.36
N VAL A 66 3.71 7.61 -6.75
CA VAL A 66 3.32 8.91 -6.20
C VAL A 66 2.19 9.46 -7.06
N ILE A 67 1.05 9.76 -6.45
CA ILE A 67 -0.08 10.42 -7.09
C ILE A 67 -0.13 11.85 -6.58
N GLU A 68 -0.10 12.80 -7.50
CA GLU A 68 -0.24 14.23 -7.22
C GLU A 68 -1.61 14.70 -7.70
N VAL A 69 -2.33 15.42 -6.84
CA VAL A 69 -3.65 15.98 -7.14
C VAL A 69 -3.65 17.45 -6.78
N ALA A 70 -4.02 18.32 -7.70
CA ALA A 70 -4.13 19.76 -7.50
C ALA A 70 -5.53 20.26 -7.85
N ALA A 71 -6.08 21.14 -7.03
CA ALA A 71 -7.36 21.83 -7.21
C ALA A 71 -7.40 23.09 -6.33
N ASP A 72 -8.41 23.94 -6.53
CA ASP A 72 -8.67 25.12 -5.71
C ASP A 72 -9.16 24.81 -4.28
N GLY A 73 -9.32 23.54 -3.97
CA GLY A 73 -9.70 23.01 -2.66
C GLY A 73 -10.28 21.61 -2.78
N PHE A 74 -10.31 20.87 -1.67
CA PHE A 74 -10.74 19.50 -1.65
C PHE A 74 -11.90 19.28 -0.68
N PRO A 75 -13.05 18.75 -1.13
CA PRO A 75 -14.09 18.22 -0.27
C PRO A 75 -13.57 17.14 0.67
N ARG A 76 -14.29 16.89 1.74
CA ARG A 76 -13.89 15.94 2.79
C ARG A 76 -13.57 14.55 2.22
N ALA A 77 -12.39 14.06 2.54
CA ALA A 77 -11.87 12.77 2.15
C ALA A 77 -11.77 12.53 0.63
N LEU A 78 -12.02 13.52 -0.23
CA LEU A 78 -12.00 13.37 -1.69
C LEU A 78 -10.72 12.70 -2.17
N VAL A 79 -9.54 13.26 -1.88
CA VAL A 79 -8.25 12.72 -2.36
C VAL A 79 -8.06 11.27 -1.92
N ARG A 80 -8.41 10.93 -0.69
CA ARG A 80 -8.27 9.55 -0.18
C ARG A 80 -9.22 8.56 -0.87
N ARG A 81 -10.45 8.98 -1.19
CA ARG A 81 -11.41 8.15 -1.94
C ARG A 81 -11.01 8.02 -3.41
N LEU A 82 -10.51 9.09 -4.00
CA LEU A 82 -9.93 9.09 -5.33
C LEU A 82 -8.77 8.09 -5.42
N VAL A 83 -7.81 8.15 -4.50
CA VAL A 83 -6.69 7.21 -4.44
C VAL A 83 -7.16 5.77 -4.29
N ALA A 84 -8.16 5.50 -3.45
CA ALA A 84 -8.72 4.15 -3.30
C ALA A 84 -9.37 3.63 -4.59
N ALA A 85 -10.12 4.49 -5.31
CA ALA A 85 -10.70 4.14 -6.60
C ALA A 85 -9.62 3.81 -7.65
N VAL A 86 -8.61 4.68 -7.76
CA VAL A 86 -7.47 4.51 -8.68
C VAL A 86 -6.68 3.23 -8.36
N GLN A 87 -6.44 2.94 -7.07
CA GLN A 87 -5.80 1.68 -6.66
C GLN A 87 -6.61 0.45 -7.10
N GLY A 88 -7.94 0.50 -6.96
CA GLY A 88 -8.81 -0.59 -7.41
C GLY A 88 -8.69 -0.85 -8.91
N VAL A 89 -8.63 0.20 -9.71
CA VAL A 89 -8.42 0.11 -11.17
C VAL A 89 -7.01 -0.38 -11.49
N GLY A 90 -5.99 0.20 -10.87
CA GLY A 90 -4.58 -0.14 -11.11
C GLY A 90 -4.25 -1.60 -10.77
N ARG A 91 -4.88 -2.17 -9.74
CA ARG A 91 -4.76 -3.59 -9.38
C ARG A 91 -5.64 -4.52 -10.21
N GLY A 92 -6.46 -3.98 -11.11
CA GLY A 92 -7.40 -4.79 -11.90
C GLY A 92 -8.58 -5.33 -11.09
N HIS A 93 -8.81 -4.84 -9.87
CA HIS A 93 -9.96 -5.23 -9.05
C HIS A 93 -11.26 -4.62 -9.58
N THR A 94 -11.17 -3.49 -10.26
CA THR A 94 -12.29 -2.81 -10.91
C THR A 94 -11.91 -2.33 -12.31
N GLU A 95 -12.91 -2.19 -13.18
CA GLU A 95 -12.70 -1.65 -14.52
C GLU A 95 -12.61 -0.10 -14.50
N PRO A 96 -11.90 0.52 -15.45
CA PRO A 96 -11.81 1.99 -15.56
C PRO A 96 -13.17 2.69 -15.63
N SER A 97 -14.18 2.05 -16.22
CA SER A 97 -15.57 2.55 -16.26
C SER A 97 -16.20 2.74 -14.86
N ARG A 98 -15.56 2.22 -13.82
CA ARG A 98 -15.94 2.50 -12.44
C ARG A 98 -15.76 3.97 -12.10
N ILE A 99 -14.69 4.59 -12.61
CA ILE A 99 -14.46 6.03 -12.43
C ILE A 99 -15.59 6.84 -13.07
N ASP A 100 -16.01 6.50 -14.29
CA ASP A 100 -17.10 7.21 -14.97
C ASP A 100 -18.38 7.17 -14.14
N ARG A 101 -18.71 6.01 -13.53
CA ARG A 101 -19.88 5.90 -12.63
C ARG A 101 -19.77 6.69 -11.34
N LEU A 102 -18.55 6.91 -10.83
CA LEU A 102 -18.32 7.74 -9.63
C LEU A 102 -18.45 9.23 -9.95
N LEU A 103 -18.29 9.61 -11.21
CA LEU A 103 -18.45 10.97 -11.72
C LEU A 103 -19.84 11.24 -12.31
N ASP A 104 -20.69 10.20 -12.40
CA ASP A 104 -22.07 10.36 -12.90
C ASP A 104 -22.91 11.21 -11.92
N SER A 105 -23.94 11.85 -12.44
CA SER A 105 -24.89 12.64 -11.65
C SER A 105 -25.76 11.80 -10.70
N GLU A 106 -25.90 10.50 -10.95
CA GLU A 106 -26.67 9.60 -10.09
C GLU A 106 -25.86 9.22 -8.82
N PRO A 107 -26.49 9.30 -7.63
CA PRO A 107 -25.84 8.87 -6.40
C PRO A 107 -25.49 7.37 -6.43
N VAL A 108 -24.24 7.05 -6.12
CA VAL A 108 -23.81 5.66 -5.95
C VAL A 108 -24.23 5.17 -4.56
N PRO A 109 -25.02 4.06 -4.45
CA PRO A 109 -25.39 3.51 -3.15
C PRO A 109 -24.17 3.21 -2.27
N GLY A 110 -24.30 3.40 -0.95
CA GLY A 110 -23.18 3.29 0.00
C GLY A 110 -22.43 1.96 -0.07
N GLU A 111 -23.12 0.87 -0.33
CA GLU A 111 -22.54 -0.47 -0.54
C GLU A 111 -21.68 -0.58 -1.81
N HIS A 112 -21.93 0.30 -2.78
CA HIS A 112 -21.13 0.44 -4.01
C HIS A 112 -20.23 1.66 -3.98
N GLY A 113 -20.17 2.40 -2.87
CA GLY A 113 -19.30 3.54 -2.67
C GLY A 113 -17.84 3.15 -2.55
N VAL A 114 -16.98 4.17 -2.53
CA VAL A 114 -15.53 3.99 -2.35
C VAL A 114 -15.15 4.50 -0.95
N GLY A 115 -14.64 3.60 -0.11
CA GLY A 115 -14.06 3.98 1.18
C GLY A 115 -12.78 4.79 1.00
N PRO A 116 -12.40 5.64 1.97
CA PRO A 116 -11.15 6.39 1.88
C PRO A 116 -9.93 5.49 2.09
N ALA A 117 -8.87 5.68 1.31
CA ALA A 117 -7.56 5.08 1.55
C ALA A 117 -6.99 5.50 2.93
N PRO A 118 -6.03 4.76 3.50
CA PRO A 118 -5.32 5.13 4.72
C PRO A 118 -4.79 6.56 4.66
N PRO A 119 -4.81 7.32 5.77
CA PRO A 119 -4.42 8.73 5.76
C PRO A 119 -2.90 8.96 5.81
N GLU A 120 -2.12 7.98 6.28
CA GLU A 120 -0.70 8.15 6.62
C GLU A 120 0.18 8.64 5.46
N PRO A 121 -0.03 8.16 4.21
CA PRO A 121 0.79 8.62 3.08
C PRO A 121 0.29 9.90 2.43
N LEU A 122 -0.83 10.50 2.91
CA LEU A 122 -1.34 11.76 2.36
C LEU A 122 -0.58 12.95 2.94
N VAL A 123 -0.04 13.78 2.06
CA VAL A 123 0.69 15.01 2.43
C VAL A 123 0.09 16.19 1.67
N LEU A 124 -0.20 17.29 2.38
CA LEU A 124 -0.41 18.58 1.74
C LEU A 124 0.97 19.10 1.33
N TRP A 125 1.24 19.07 0.01
CA TRP A 125 2.57 19.35 -0.51
C TRP A 125 2.80 20.84 -0.72
N ASP A 126 1.81 21.51 -1.26
CA ASP A 126 1.87 22.93 -1.55
C ASP A 126 0.50 23.60 -1.35
N VAL A 127 0.51 24.91 -1.07
CA VAL A 127 -0.69 25.71 -0.95
C VAL A 127 -0.39 27.15 -1.37
N GLU A 128 -1.25 27.71 -2.21
CA GLU A 128 -1.17 29.08 -2.67
C GLU A 128 -2.41 29.86 -2.22
N TYR A 129 -2.21 31.07 -1.73
CA TYR A 129 -3.29 32.02 -1.43
C TYR A 129 -2.98 33.36 -2.06
N GLU A 130 -3.98 33.96 -2.69
CA GLU A 130 -3.84 35.27 -3.31
C GLU A 130 -3.42 36.32 -2.26
N GLY A 131 -2.34 37.05 -2.58
CA GLY A 131 -1.80 38.11 -1.72
C GLY A 131 -1.05 37.62 -0.47
N VAL A 132 -0.85 36.30 -0.31
CA VAL A 132 -0.07 35.73 0.80
C VAL A 132 1.25 35.19 0.29
N SER A 133 2.33 35.53 0.99
CA SER A 133 3.65 34.90 0.78
C SER A 133 4.07 34.17 2.03
N PHE A 134 4.55 32.94 1.85
CA PHE A 134 5.07 32.13 2.95
C PHE A 134 6.56 32.32 3.13
N ALA A 135 7.01 32.39 4.38
CA ALA A 135 8.41 32.39 4.72
C ALA A 135 8.74 31.16 5.60
N VAL A 136 9.89 30.56 5.36
CA VAL A 136 10.33 29.40 6.15
C VAL A 136 10.86 29.88 7.50
N ASP A 137 10.24 29.42 8.58
CA ASP A 137 10.82 29.50 9.91
C ASP A 137 11.95 28.45 10.03
N ARG A 138 13.18 28.93 10.22
CA ARG A 138 14.38 28.08 10.23
C ARG A 138 14.42 27.12 11.41
N GLU A 139 13.99 27.55 12.59
CA GLU A 139 13.98 26.71 13.79
C GLU A 139 12.92 25.60 13.68
N ALA A 140 11.72 25.96 13.23
CA ALA A 140 10.67 25.00 12.97
C ALA A 140 11.06 24.00 11.87
N ALA A 141 11.68 24.46 10.79
CA ALA A 141 12.14 23.62 9.70
C ALA A 141 13.21 22.61 10.16
N GLU A 142 14.19 23.04 10.97
CA GLU A 142 15.23 22.15 11.50
C GLU A 142 14.62 21.11 12.45
N SER A 143 13.74 21.51 13.34
CA SER A 143 13.01 20.62 14.25
C SER A 143 12.18 19.56 13.45
N ALA A 144 11.46 20.01 12.43
CA ALA A 144 10.71 19.13 11.54
C ALA A 144 11.63 18.15 10.81
N ARG A 145 12.76 18.62 10.28
CA ARG A 145 13.75 17.79 9.58
C ARG A 145 14.26 16.65 10.46
N VAL A 146 14.55 16.92 11.73
CA VAL A 146 14.98 15.90 12.70
C VAL A 146 13.84 14.89 12.93
N ALA A 147 12.63 15.37 13.25
CA ALA A 147 11.48 14.51 13.55
C ALA A 147 11.10 13.60 12.36
N PHE A 148 11.05 14.15 11.15
CA PHE A 148 10.80 13.36 9.95
C PHE A 148 11.97 12.44 9.59
N GLY A 149 13.20 12.82 9.87
CA GLY A 149 14.36 11.96 9.73
C GLY A 149 14.29 10.73 10.62
N ASP A 150 13.86 10.88 11.87
CA ASP A 150 13.66 9.77 12.80
C ASP A 150 12.53 8.83 12.34
N ARG A 151 11.38 9.39 11.92
CA ARG A 151 10.27 8.62 11.35
C ARG A 151 10.69 7.84 10.11
N TYR A 152 11.44 8.47 9.21
CA TYR A 152 11.95 7.83 8.00
C TYR A 152 12.86 6.64 8.33
N ARG A 153 13.80 6.80 9.29
CA ARG A 153 14.67 5.70 9.72
C ARG A 153 13.85 4.54 10.31
N THR A 154 12.91 4.85 11.18
CA THR A 154 12.03 3.84 11.80
C THR A 154 11.22 3.08 10.74
N ALA A 155 10.60 3.80 9.82
CA ALA A 155 9.83 3.19 8.73
C ALA A 155 10.70 2.31 7.81
N ARG A 156 11.92 2.76 7.50
CA ARG A 156 12.87 1.96 6.71
C ARG A 156 13.27 0.66 7.41
N HIS A 157 13.54 0.70 8.71
CA HIS A 157 13.87 -0.50 9.47
C HIS A 157 12.69 -1.48 9.51
N ALA A 158 11.48 -0.97 9.73
CA ALA A 158 10.26 -1.80 9.71
C ALA A 158 10.03 -2.42 8.32
N ALA A 159 10.17 -1.64 7.25
CA ALA A 159 10.03 -2.13 5.88
C ALA A 159 11.08 -3.20 5.54
N ALA A 160 12.34 -3.00 5.93
CA ALA A 160 13.41 -3.97 5.71
C ALA A 160 13.16 -5.29 6.46
N ALA A 161 12.74 -5.22 7.73
CA ALA A 161 12.42 -6.40 8.52
C ALA A 161 11.21 -7.16 7.93
N THR A 162 10.14 -6.45 7.60
CA THR A 162 8.93 -7.04 7.01
C THR A 162 9.23 -7.65 5.64
N GLY A 163 10.04 -6.97 4.81
CA GLY A 163 10.49 -7.47 3.52
C GLY A 163 11.28 -8.79 3.66
N ALA A 164 12.24 -8.83 4.59
CA ALA A 164 13.03 -10.05 4.85
C ALA A 164 12.16 -11.23 5.32
N ILE A 165 11.14 -10.96 6.14
CA ILE A 165 10.18 -11.99 6.57
C ILE A 165 9.36 -12.49 5.38
N ARG A 166 8.81 -11.58 4.59
CA ARG A 166 8.03 -11.91 3.39
C ARG A 166 8.83 -12.78 2.43
N ASP A 167 10.06 -12.37 2.13
CA ASP A 167 10.94 -13.07 1.18
C ASP A 167 11.31 -14.46 1.71
N ARG A 168 11.53 -14.59 3.02
CA ARG A 168 11.76 -15.89 3.64
C ARG A 168 10.56 -16.82 3.61
N ILE A 169 9.35 -16.27 3.80
CA ILE A 169 8.10 -17.04 3.68
C ILE A 169 7.93 -17.53 2.24
N ALA A 170 8.14 -16.66 1.24
CA ALA A 170 8.03 -17.01 -0.16
C ALA A 170 8.99 -18.16 -0.52
N THR A 171 10.27 -18.06 -0.15
CA THR A 171 11.27 -19.13 -0.35
C THR A 171 10.88 -20.42 0.37
N GLY A 172 10.36 -20.33 1.60
CA GLY A 172 9.94 -21.50 2.37
C GLY A 172 8.71 -22.21 1.79
N VAL A 173 7.84 -21.50 1.08
CA VAL A 173 6.69 -22.09 0.36
C VAL A 173 7.17 -22.79 -0.91
N GLU A 174 8.12 -22.24 -1.65
CA GLU A 174 8.70 -22.86 -2.84
C GLU A 174 9.50 -24.15 -2.49
N ASP A 175 10.26 -24.12 -1.39
CA ASP A 175 11.01 -25.29 -0.90
C ASP A 175 10.11 -26.33 -0.19
N GLY A 176 8.95 -25.94 0.30
CA GLY A 176 8.02 -26.76 1.09
C GLY A 176 7.22 -27.81 0.28
N SER A 177 7.54 -28.03 -0.99
CA SER A 177 7.07 -29.20 -1.76
C SER A 177 7.72 -30.51 -1.31
N ALA A 178 8.58 -30.52 -0.30
CA ALA A 178 9.11 -31.72 0.36
C ALA A 178 8.03 -32.27 1.31
N GLU A 179 7.56 -33.46 1.01
CA GLU A 179 6.62 -34.24 1.81
C GLU A 179 7.08 -34.33 3.29
N PRO A 180 6.15 -34.29 4.28
CA PRO A 180 6.51 -34.50 5.65
C PRO A 180 7.08 -35.91 5.80
N THR A 181 8.37 -36.01 6.10
CA THR A 181 9.02 -37.27 6.44
C THR A 181 8.38 -37.77 7.72
N THR A 182 7.42 -38.68 7.60
CA THR A 182 6.84 -39.39 8.74
C THR A 182 7.94 -40.33 9.28
N THR A 183 8.71 -39.85 10.23
CA THR A 183 9.61 -40.70 11.03
C THR A 183 8.71 -41.53 11.95
N ASN A 184 8.33 -42.69 11.45
CA ASN A 184 7.67 -43.72 12.23
C ASN A 184 8.72 -44.36 13.18
N GLY A 185 8.95 -43.71 14.30
CA GLY A 185 9.72 -44.28 15.40
C GLY A 185 8.93 -45.39 16.06
N SER A 186 9.11 -46.60 15.61
CA SER A 186 8.67 -47.80 16.33
C SER A 186 9.35 -47.81 17.70
N ALA A 187 8.68 -47.36 18.73
CA ALA A 187 9.04 -47.61 20.12
C ALA A 187 8.71 -49.07 20.44
N GLU A 188 9.71 -49.89 20.61
CA GLU A 188 9.58 -51.22 21.18
C GLU A 188 9.04 -51.10 22.62
N PRO A 189 8.07 -51.95 23.03
CA PRO A 189 7.58 -51.91 24.39
C PRO A 189 8.62 -52.50 25.33
N ALA A 190 9.07 -51.71 26.32
CA ALA A 190 9.94 -52.16 27.39
C ALA A 190 9.24 -53.22 28.24
N ASP A 191 9.90 -54.37 28.34
CA ASP A 191 9.59 -55.55 29.14
C ASP A 191 9.41 -55.18 30.65
N THR A 192 8.19 -55.32 31.13
CA THR A 192 7.83 -55.05 32.55
C THR A 192 8.19 -56.25 33.37
N LYS A 193 9.38 -56.25 33.99
CA LYS A 193 9.79 -57.25 34.96
C LYS A 193 9.10 -56.99 36.29
N GLU A 194 8.24 -57.90 36.65
CA GLU A 194 7.55 -58.04 37.93
C GLU A 194 8.54 -58.20 39.12
N PRO A 195 8.44 -57.46 40.21
CA PRO A 195 9.19 -57.82 41.44
C PRO A 195 8.37 -58.73 42.33
N ALA A 196 8.97 -59.89 42.58
CA ALA A 196 8.50 -60.93 43.49
C ALA A 196 8.25 -60.41 44.89
N ASP A 197 7.17 -60.94 45.44
CA ASP A 197 6.68 -61.03 46.75
C ASP A 197 7.79 -61.41 47.76
N ARG A 198 7.93 -60.69 48.87
CA ARG A 198 8.56 -61.14 50.15
C ARG A 198 7.72 -60.75 51.35
N VAL A 199 6.97 -61.71 51.76
CA VAL A 199 6.46 -61.89 53.12
C VAL A 199 7.61 -62.05 54.08
N GLY A 200 7.51 -61.48 55.32
CA GLY A 200 8.37 -61.73 56.48
C GLY A 200 8.15 -60.68 57.54
N ASP A 201 7.24 -60.85 58.34
CA ASP A 201 7.27 -61.23 59.73
C ASP A 201 8.24 -60.44 60.66
N GLY A 202 7.67 -59.79 61.70
CA GLY A 202 8.39 -59.15 62.82
C GLY A 202 7.60 -58.02 63.47
#